data_b6404aa3b1238e55f309a3932b8a6eb3
#
_entry.id   b6404aa3b1238e55f309a3932b8a6eb3
#
_cell.length_a   1.000
_cell.length_b   1.000
_cell.length_c   1.000
_cell.angle_alpha   90.00
_cell.angle_beta   90.00
_cell.angle_gamma   90.00
#
_symmetry.space_group_name_H-M   'P 1'
#
loop_
_entity.id
_entity.type
_entity.pdbx_description
1 polymer ?
#
loop_
_entity_poly.entity_id
_entity_poly.type
_entity_poly.pdbx_seq_one_letter_code
_entity_poly.pdbx_strand_id
1 'polypeptide(L)'
;MGAGVIGVTTAWYLARQGHEVTVIDRQPAAAMETSFANAGQVSPGYSTPWAMPGLPLKALGWMLKKNSPLVIRARLDLPMLRWMTQLLANCNAHAYDVNKARMLRVAEYSRDCLTALRAETGITYDDRQKGLIQLFRTQAQLDHTQDDMRLLTESNVPHQLLDTAQIVAREPGLAHASHLLKGGLYLPGDESGDAHMFTQRLSQKAEELGVTFKYETRIEGLDASATEIMGVRTSAGRITGNAYVLALGSYSPLMLRPLGIRLPVYPVKGYSLTAPLTDETRAPTSTVNDESYKVAMTRLGDRIRIGGTAELTGYSLRLSPDRRRTLELSFSDLFGGGDLTRATYWTGLRPNTPDGTPVIGPSGRFGNLWLNTGHGTLGWTMACGSGQLLADLVDGRRPAIPHLDLSISRYTA
;
A
#
# COMPACT_ATOMS: atom_id res chain seq x y z
N MET A 1 8.36 7.36 -14.12
CA MET A 1 9.05 6.07 -14.09
C MET A 1 8.27 5.13 -13.19
N GLY A 2 7.72 4.02 -13.75
CA GLY A 2 6.82 3.06 -13.10
C GLY A 2 5.34 3.34 -13.41
N ALA A 3 4.60 2.31 -13.88
CA ALA A 3 3.18 2.33 -14.17
C ALA A 3 2.34 1.56 -13.12
N GLY A 4 2.81 1.47 -11.86
CA GLY A 4 1.99 1.08 -10.73
C GLY A 4 0.97 2.16 -10.38
N VAL A 5 0.07 1.89 -9.41
CA VAL A 5 -0.98 2.82 -9.00
C VAL A 5 -0.44 4.21 -8.66
N ILE A 6 0.72 4.31 -8.01
CA ILE A 6 1.37 5.59 -7.66
C ILE A 6 1.83 6.35 -8.91
N GLY A 7 2.46 5.65 -9.86
CA GLY A 7 2.96 6.29 -11.08
C GLY A 7 1.83 6.76 -11.99
N VAL A 8 0.77 5.95 -12.15
CA VAL A 8 -0.37 6.31 -13.00
C VAL A 8 -1.20 7.45 -12.39
N THR A 9 -1.46 7.45 -11.07
CA THR A 9 -2.13 8.58 -10.42
C THR A 9 -1.32 9.87 -10.53
N THR A 10 0.00 9.79 -10.36
CA THR A 10 0.89 10.94 -10.55
C THR A 10 0.84 11.46 -11.98
N ALA A 11 0.89 10.57 -12.98
CA ALA A 11 0.81 10.94 -14.40
C ALA A 11 -0.53 11.60 -14.75
N TRP A 12 -1.64 11.07 -14.21
CA TRP A 12 -2.97 11.66 -14.34
C TRP A 12 -3.02 13.10 -13.84
N TYR A 13 -2.57 13.36 -12.61
CA TYR A 13 -2.62 14.70 -12.04
C TYR A 13 -1.67 15.68 -12.73
N LEU A 14 -0.48 15.25 -13.14
CA LEU A 14 0.44 16.08 -13.94
C LEU A 14 -0.18 16.45 -15.31
N ALA A 15 -0.76 15.48 -16.02
CA ALA A 15 -1.41 15.74 -17.31
C ALA A 15 -2.60 16.72 -17.16
N ARG A 16 -3.40 16.57 -16.09
CA ARG A 16 -4.47 17.52 -15.77
C ARG A 16 -3.98 18.95 -15.49
N GLN A 17 -2.74 19.09 -15.05
CA GLN A 17 -2.09 20.40 -14.84
C GLN A 17 -1.41 20.94 -16.11
N GLY A 18 -1.54 20.22 -17.26
CA GLY A 18 -1.06 20.65 -18.55
C GLY A 18 0.37 20.21 -18.90
N HIS A 19 0.95 19.30 -18.10
CA HIS A 19 2.26 18.73 -18.42
C HIS A 19 2.16 17.67 -19.53
N GLU A 20 3.14 17.66 -20.43
CA GLU A 20 3.38 16.52 -21.32
C GLU A 20 4.05 15.40 -20.53
N VAL A 21 3.39 14.23 -20.40
CA VAL A 21 3.82 13.15 -19.52
C VAL A 21 4.12 11.89 -20.31
N THR A 22 5.33 11.33 -20.10
CA THR A 22 5.70 9.99 -20.57
C THR A 22 5.91 9.06 -19.38
N VAL A 23 5.16 7.97 -19.32
CA VAL A 23 5.29 6.90 -18.32
C VAL A 23 6.09 5.74 -18.92
N ILE A 24 7.10 5.25 -18.20
CA ILE A 24 7.96 4.16 -18.64
C ILE A 24 7.82 2.99 -17.66
N ASP A 25 7.51 1.79 -18.17
CA ASP A 25 7.44 0.58 -17.36
C ASP A 25 7.94 -0.65 -18.15
N ARG A 26 8.56 -1.59 -17.43
CA ARG A 26 9.07 -2.84 -17.99
C ARG A 26 7.98 -3.88 -18.26
N GLN A 27 6.81 -3.71 -17.69
CA GLN A 27 5.68 -4.62 -17.82
C GLN A 27 4.86 -4.32 -19.08
N PRO A 28 4.06 -5.25 -19.60
CA PRO A 28 3.27 -5.06 -20.81
C PRO A 28 2.05 -4.16 -20.60
N ALA A 29 1.70 -3.83 -19.37
CA ALA A 29 0.56 -2.98 -19.03
C ALA A 29 0.75 -2.32 -17.66
N ALA A 30 -0.12 -1.37 -17.31
CA ALA A 30 -0.15 -0.76 -15.99
C ALA A 30 -0.51 -1.76 -14.89
N ALA A 31 -0.02 -1.54 -13.66
CA ALA A 31 -0.35 -2.29 -12.45
C ALA A 31 0.03 -3.79 -12.46
N MET A 32 1.00 -4.21 -13.20
CA MET A 32 1.37 -5.63 -13.31
C MET A 32 2.31 -6.14 -12.19
N GLU A 33 2.72 -5.27 -11.24
CA GLU A 33 3.55 -5.66 -10.10
C GLU A 33 2.79 -5.52 -8.77
N THR A 34 3.29 -4.77 -7.78
CA THR A 34 2.68 -4.68 -6.44
C THR A 34 1.21 -4.24 -6.45
N SER A 35 0.78 -3.49 -7.45
CA SER A 35 -0.61 -3.06 -7.65
C SER A 35 -1.52 -4.14 -8.27
N PHE A 36 -0.97 -5.27 -8.74
CA PHE A 36 -1.72 -6.31 -9.46
C PHE A 36 -2.73 -7.04 -8.57
N ALA A 37 -2.30 -7.48 -7.39
CA ALA A 37 -3.14 -8.28 -6.51
C ALA A 37 -2.92 -7.93 -5.03
N ASN A 38 -2.99 -6.64 -4.72
CA ASN A 38 -3.02 -6.16 -3.34
C ASN A 38 -4.33 -6.54 -2.64
N ALA A 39 -4.45 -6.21 -1.35
CA ALA A 39 -5.62 -6.59 -0.56
C ALA A 39 -6.94 -5.90 -0.96
N GLY A 40 -6.92 -4.95 -1.89
CA GLY A 40 -8.12 -4.25 -2.38
C GLY A 40 -8.71 -3.24 -1.38
N GLN A 41 -7.94 -2.78 -0.41
CA GLN A 41 -8.41 -1.86 0.63
C GLN A 41 -7.97 -0.42 0.35
N VAL A 42 -8.91 0.52 0.45
CA VAL A 42 -8.68 1.95 0.57
C VAL A 42 -9.08 2.32 1.99
N SER A 43 -8.11 2.30 2.88
CA SER A 43 -8.36 2.30 4.33
C SER A 43 -7.60 3.41 5.05
N PRO A 44 -8.06 4.67 4.96
CA PRO A 44 -7.48 5.77 5.71
C PRO A 44 -7.45 5.51 7.21
N GLY A 45 -8.56 5.04 7.78
CA GLY A 45 -8.67 4.75 9.21
C GLY A 45 -7.74 3.63 9.70
N TYR A 46 -7.36 2.70 8.82
CA TYR A 46 -6.39 1.62 9.11
C TYR A 46 -4.93 2.04 8.87
N SER A 47 -4.66 3.30 8.56
CA SER A 47 -3.31 3.78 8.23
C SER A 47 -2.42 3.84 9.46
N THR A 48 -1.68 2.75 9.71
CA THR A 48 -0.84 2.56 10.89
C THR A 48 0.58 2.14 10.50
N PRO A 49 1.63 2.76 11.09
CA PRO A 49 3.00 2.34 10.85
C PRO A 49 3.29 0.95 11.44
N TRP A 50 4.17 0.20 10.79
CA TRP A 50 4.60 -1.10 11.33
C TRP A 50 5.46 -0.94 12.59
N ALA A 51 6.28 0.12 12.66
CA ALA A 51 7.10 0.43 13.82
C ALA A 51 6.19 0.93 14.95
N MET A 52 5.79 0.01 15.83
CA MET A 52 4.95 0.29 17.01
C MET A 52 5.65 -0.12 18.31
N PRO A 53 5.32 0.50 19.45
CA PRO A 53 5.79 0.05 20.74
C PRO A 53 5.51 -1.45 20.94
N GLY A 54 6.50 -2.18 21.49
CA GLY A 54 6.37 -3.64 21.72
C GLY A 54 6.48 -4.53 20.48
N LEU A 55 6.61 -3.97 19.25
CA LEU A 55 6.81 -4.78 18.04
C LEU A 55 7.98 -5.78 18.15
N PRO A 56 9.17 -5.43 18.69
CA PRO A 56 10.29 -6.37 18.76
C PRO A 56 9.94 -7.64 19.55
N LEU A 57 9.26 -7.51 20.69
CA LEU A 57 8.81 -8.65 21.51
C LEU A 57 7.71 -9.46 20.82
N LYS A 58 6.75 -8.78 20.18
CA LYS A 58 5.70 -9.42 19.39
C LYS A 58 6.29 -10.23 18.22
N ALA A 59 7.28 -9.65 17.51
CA ALA A 59 7.94 -10.30 16.37
C ALA A 59 8.68 -11.59 16.79
N LEU A 60 9.39 -11.58 17.93
CA LEU A 60 10.01 -12.79 18.49
C LEU A 60 8.96 -13.87 18.77
N GLY A 61 7.82 -13.52 19.38
CA GLY A 61 6.72 -14.44 19.64
C GLY A 61 6.09 -15.00 18.34
N TRP A 62 6.02 -14.20 17.29
CA TRP A 62 5.54 -14.66 15.98
C TRP A 62 6.51 -15.65 15.32
N MET A 63 7.82 -15.41 15.38
CA MET A 63 8.83 -16.30 14.77
C MET A 63 8.75 -17.74 15.28
N LEU A 64 8.21 -17.95 16.48
CA LEU A 64 8.01 -19.27 17.08
C LEU A 64 6.71 -19.96 16.65
N LYS A 65 5.80 -19.27 15.97
CA LYS A 65 4.50 -19.80 15.56
C LYS A 65 4.54 -20.36 14.13
N LYS A 66 3.92 -21.54 13.92
CA LYS A 66 3.84 -22.20 12.61
C LYS A 66 3.17 -21.32 11.52
N ASN A 67 2.11 -20.60 11.88
CA ASN A 67 1.35 -19.70 10.97
C ASN A 67 1.65 -18.23 11.29
N SER A 68 2.93 -17.89 11.46
CA SER A 68 3.35 -16.53 11.78
C SER A 68 2.94 -15.52 10.70
N PRO A 69 2.41 -14.35 11.05
CA PRO A 69 2.15 -13.29 10.08
C PRO A 69 3.43 -12.68 9.49
N LEU A 70 4.57 -12.82 10.19
CA LEU A 70 5.87 -12.31 9.76
C LEU A 70 6.93 -13.41 9.75
N VAL A 71 7.69 -13.50 8.66
CA VAL A 71 8.87 -14.35 8.53
C VAL A 71 10.08 -13.52 8.12
N ILE A 72 11.17 -13.70 8.83
CA ILE A 72 12.46 -13.11 8.49
C ILE A 72 13.39 -14.26 8.05
N ARG A 73 13.80 -14.24 6.78
CA ARG A 73 14.78 -15.20 6.27
C ARG A 73 16.18 -14.71 6.61
N ALA A 74 16.92 -15.54 7.34
CA ALA A 74 18.32 -15.25 7.64
C ALA A 74 19.11 -15.06 6.34
N ARG A 75 19.63 -13.85 6.15
CA ARG A 75 20.39 -13.45 4.98
C ARG A 75 21.40 -12.37 5.35
N LEU A 76 22.61 -12.44 4.83
CA LEU A 76 23.59 -11.35 4.94
C LEU A 76 23.20 -10.26 3.92
N ASP A 77 22.34 -9.36 4.31
CA ASP A 77 21.78 -8.27 3.52
C ASP A 77 21.94 -6.95 4.31
N LEU A 78 22.99 -6.19 4.01
CA LEU A 78 23.24 -4.91 4.68
C LEU A 78 22.10 -3.91 4.53
N PRO A 79 21.44 -3.76 3.38
CA PRO A 79 20.22 -2.96 3.26
C PRO A 79 19.13 -3.38 4.24
N MET A 80 18.89 -4.70 4.40
CA MET A 80 17.92 -5.22 5.37
C MET A 80 18.29 -4.86 6.81
N LEU A 81 19.54 -5.07 7.18
CA LEU A 81 20.01 -4.76 8.54
C LEU A 81 19.86 -3.27 8.86
N ARG A 82 20.25 -2.39 7.94
CA ARG A 82 20.07 -0.93 8.10
C ARG A 82 18.60 -0.55 8.22
N TRP A 83 17.75 -1.10 7.36
CA TRP A 83 16.31 -0.84 7.43
C TRP A 83 15.72 -1.33 8.75
N MET A 84 16.10 -2.53 9.21
CA MET A 84 15.65 -3.08 10.50
C MET A 84 16.10 -2.23 11.68
N THR A 85 17.36 -1.75 11.71
CA THR A 85 17.83 -0.86 12.79
C THR A 85 17.04 0.45 12.82
N GLN A 86 16.74 1.04 11.67
CA GLN A 86 15.90 2.23 11.59
C GLN A 86 14.45 1.94 11.99
N LEU A 87 13.89 0.80 11.61
CA LEU A 87 12.56 0.36 12.06
C LEU A 87 12.51 0.25 13.59
N LEU A 88 13.49 -0.41 14.19
CA LEU A 88 13.58 -0.56 15.64
C LEU A 88 13.71 0.79 16.36
N ALA A 89 14.46 1.73 15.82
CA ALA A 89 14.57 3.08 16.35
C ALA A 89 13.23 3.84 16.35
N ASN A 90 12.30 3.49 15.46
CA ASN A 90 10.95 4.04 15.40
C ASN A 90 9.94 3.28 16.30
N CYS A 91 10.32 2.16 16.96
CA CYS A 91 9.44 1.38 17.82
C CYS A 91 9.27 1.98 19.23
N ASN A 92 8.89 3.25 19.30
CA ASN A 92 8.57 3.98 20.55
C ASN A 92 7.28 4.80 20.36
N ALA A 93 6.64 5.20 21.48
CA ALA A 93 5.35 5.87 21.45
C ALA A 93 5.38 7.19 20.68
N HIS A 94 6.39 8.04 20.92
CA HIS A 94 6.49 9.33 20.24
C HIS A 94 6.64 9.17 18.71
N ALA A 95 7.55 8.32 18.25
CA ALA A 95 7.72 8.07 16.81
C ALA A 95 6.46 7.46 16.19
N TYR A 96 5.78 6.58 16.92
CA TYR A 96 4.52 5.98 16.48
C TYR A 96 3.44 7.05 16.25
N ASP A 97 3.21 7.93 17.22
CA ASP A 97 2.20 8.99 17.13
C ASP A 97 2.49 9.94 15.96
N VAL A 98 3.74 10.40 15.83
CA VAL A 98 4.17 11.28 14.73
C VAL A 98 3.97 10.61 13.36
N ASN A 99 4.42 9.36 13.23
CA ASN A 99 4.36 8.65 11.94
C ASN A 99 2.92 8.28 11.58
N LYS A 100 2.10 7.87 12.55
CA LYS A 100 0.67 7.61 12.33
C LYS A 100 -0.07 8.87 11.88
N ALA A 101 0.20 10.02 12.51
CA ALA A 101 -0.40 11.30 12.10
C ALA A 101 -0.02 11.69 10.66
N ARG A 102 1.25 11.48 10.25
CA ARG A 102 1.71 11.68 8.86
C ARG A 102 0.96 10.77 7.88
N MET A 103 0.84 9.50 8.22
CA MET A 103 0.17 8.50 7.38
C MET A 103 -1.32 8.79 7.25
N LEU A 104 -2.02 9.08 8.35
CA LEU A 104 -3.43 9.46 8.36
C LEU A 104 -3.67 10.70 7.49
N ARG A 105 -2.85 11.75 7.63
CA ARG A 105 -2.97 12.98 6.84
C ARG A 105 -2.93 12.72 5.33
N VAL A 106 -1.98 11.90 4.87
CA VAL A 106 -1.87 11.54 3.44
C VAL A 106 -3.03 10.66 3.01
N ALA A 107 -3.43 9.70 3.84
CA ALA A 107 -4.47 8.74 3.53
C ALA A 107 -5.87 9.39 3.46
N GLU A 108 -6.22 10.26 4.42
CA GLU A 108 -7.47 11.02 4.41
C GLU A 108 -7.54 11.95 3.19
N TYR A 109 -6.47 12.70 2.92
CA TYR A 109 -6.38 13.52 1.71
C TYR A 109 -6.52 12.69 0.43
N SER A 110 -5.93 11.49 0.41
CA SER A 110 -6.03 10.59 -0.73
C SER A 110 -7.45 10.06 -0.94
N ARG A 111 -8.21 9.79 0.12
CA ARG A 111 -9.63 9.43 0.02
C ARG A 111 -10.42 10.55 -0.66
N ASP A 112 -10.21 11.79 -0.25
CA ASP A 112 -10.91 12.94 -0.82
C ASP A 112 -10.53 13.10 -2.31
N CYS A 113 -9.25 12.95 -2.66
CA CYS A 113 -8.77 12.95 -4.04
C CYS A 113 -9.38 11.81 -4.86
N LEU A 114 -9.47 10.59 -4.31
CA LEU A 114 -10.08 9.44 -4.99
C LEU A 114 -11.58 9.67 -5.24
N THR A 115 -12.28 10.22 -4.26
CA THR A 115 -13.70 10.57 -4.37
C THR A 115 -13.93 11.59 -5.47
N ALA A 116 -13.13 12.65 -5.53
CA ALA A 116 -13.18 13.67 -6.58
C ALA A 116 -12.85 13.07 -7.97
N LEU A 117 -11.80 12.24 -8.06
CA LEU A 117 -11.40 11.58 -9.30
C LEU A 117 -12.52 10.64 -9.80
N ARG A 118 -13.12 9.86 -8.91
CA ARG A 118 -14.25 8.97 -9.25
C ARG A 118 -15.45 9.76 -9.77
N ALA A 119 -15.81 10.86 -9.12
CA ALA A 119 -16.90 11.73 -9.54
C ALA A 119 -16.63 12.37 -10.91
N GLU A 120 -15.40 12.79 -11.19
CA GLU A 120 -15.00 13.42 -12.44
C GLU A 120 -14.96 12.44 -13.61
N THR A 121 -14.41 11.26 -13.39
CA THR A 121 -14.10 10.31 -14.47
C THR A 121 -15.15 9.24 -14.70
N GLY A 122 -16.04 9.03 -13.72
CA GLY A 122 -16.98 7.90 -13.73
C GLY A 122 -16.28 6.52 -13.64
N ILE A 123 -15.01 6.49 -13.23
CA ILE A 123 -14.21 5.26 -13.18
C ILE A 123 -14.81 4.25 -12.18
N THR A 124 -14.96 3.00 -12.58
CA THR A 124 -15.42 1.88 -11.75
C THR A 124 -14.29 0.88 -11.56
N TYR A 125 -14.21 0.20 -10.42
CA TYR A 125 -13.10 -0.72 -10.11
C TYR A 125 -13.50 -1.76 -9.05
N ASP A 126 -14.72 -2.31 -9.16
CA ASP A 126 -15.34 -3.21 -8.17
C ASP A 126 -15.39 -2.58 -6.76
N ASP A 127 -15.55 -1.26 -6.72
CA ASP A 127 -15.47 -0.47 -5.49
C ASP A 127 -16.73 -0.63 -4.62
N ARG A 128 -16.50 -0.56 -3.28
CA ARG A 128 -17.56 -0.61 -2.27
C ARG A 128 -17.24 0.35 -1.14
N GLN A 129 -18.17 1.27 -0.84
CA GLN A 129 -18.09 2.24 0.25
C GLN A 129 -18.90 1.72 1.45
N LYS A 130 -18.46 0.61 2.05
CA LYS A 130 -19.16 -0.06 3.16
C LYS A 130 -18.32 -0.18 4.44
N GLY A 131 -17.22 0.54 4.48
CA GLY A 131 -16.29 0.50 5.60
C GLY A 131 -15.43 -0.77 5.65
N LEU A 132 -14.59 -0.80 6.68
CA LEU A 132 -13.72 -1.93 7.03
C LEU A 132 -13.99 -2.36 8.46
N ILE A 133 -13.95 -3.66 8.76
CA ILE A 133 -13.97 -4.18 10.13
C ILE A 133 -12.65 -4.90 10.42
N GLN A 134 -11.95 -4.43 11.45
CA GLN A 134 -10.88 -5.19 12.09
C GLN A 134 -11.50 -6.19 13.05
N LEU A 135 -11.23 -7.47 12.87
CA LEU A 135 -11.77 -8.55 13.70
C LEU A 135 -10.76 -8.98 14.75
N PHE A 136 -11.19 -9.05 16.00
CA PHE A 136 -10.39 -9.47 17.14
C PHE A 136 -10.87 -10.84 17.65
N ARG A 137 -9.97 -11.82 17.67
CA ARG A 137 -10.26 -13.19 18.14
C ARG A 137 -9.95 -13.36 19.64
N THR A 138 -9.22 -12.43 20.25
CA THR A 138 -8.84 -12.49 21.67
C THR A 138 -9.15 -11.18 22.39
N GLN A 139 -9.42 -11.28 23.71
CA GLN A 139 -9.65 -10.09 24.54
C GLN A 139 -8.44 -9.15 24.53
N ALA A 140 -7.22 -9.70 24.59
CA ALA A 140 -6.00 -8.89 24.53
C ALA A 140 -5.87 -8.05 23.25
N GLN A 141 -6.35 -8.55 22.09
CA GLN A 141 -6.37 -7.74 20.86
C GLN A 141 -7.37 -6.59 20.97
N LEU A 142 -8.55 -6.85 21.54
CA LEU A 142 -9.58 -5.85 21.76
C LEU A 142 -9.11 -4.76 22.72
N ASP A 143 -8.46 -5.13 23.81
CA ASP A 143 -7.96 -4.20 24.82
C ASP A 143 -6.86 -3.27 24.24
N HIS A 144 -5.99 -3.80 23.36
CA HIS A 144 -4.93 -3.02 22.69
C HIS A 144 -5.45 -2.00 21.66
N THR A 145 -6.73 -2.05 21.31
CA THR A 145 -7.34 -1.13 20.33
C THR A 145 -7.57 0.27 20.91
N GLN A 146 -7.53 0.44 22.22
CA GLN A 146 -7.80 1.71 22.91
C GLN A 146 -6.85 2.84 22.46
N ASP A 147 -5.55 2.53 22.35
CA ASP A 147 -4.55 3.52 21.90
C ASP A 147 -4.79 3.94 20.44
N ASP A 148 -5.15 3.00 19.58
CA ASP A 148 -5.49 3.29 18.18
C ASP A 148 -6.76 4.14 18.08
N MET A 149 -7.80 3.85 18.88
CA MET A 149 -9.04 4.61 18.92
C MET A 149 -8.81 6.05 19.42
N ARG A 150 -7.91 6.27 20.40
CA ARG A 150 -7.52 7.62 20.84
C ARG A 150 -6.97 8.44 19.68
N LEU A 151 -6.01 7.89 18.91
CA LEU A 151 -5.41 8.58 17.77
C LEU A 151 -6.41 8.83 16.62
N LEU A 152 -7.33 7.91 16.39
CA LEU A 152 -8.42 8.10 15.42
C LEU A 152 -9.34 9.24 15.85
N THR A 153 -9.69 9.32 17.14
CA THR A 153 -10.48 10.41 17.71
C THR A 153 -9.77 11.75 17.56
N GLU A 154 -8.50 11.84 17.95
CA GLU A 154 -7.67 13.04 17.83
C GLU A 154 -7.51 13.50 16.37
N SER A 155 -7.56 12.57 15.43
CA SER A 155 -7.49 12.83 13.99
C SER A 155 -8.86 13.04 13.32
N ASN A 156 -9.95 13.08 14.08
CA ASN A 156 -11.34 13.18 13.60
C ASN A 156 -11.71 12.07 12.59
N VAL A 157 -11.14 10.88 12.71
CA VAL A 157 -11.49 9.72 11.87
C VAL A 157 -12.66 8.97 12.51
N PRO A 158 -13.81 8.82 11.83
CA PRO A 158 -14.95 8.10 12.34
C PRO A 158 -14.61 6.62 12.59
N HIS A 159 -14.95 6.10 13.76
CA HIS A 159 -14.74 4.71 14.12
C HIS A 159 -15.75 4.25 15.18
N GLN A 160 -15.99 2.95 15.25
CA GLN A 160 -16.91 2.33 16.20
C GLN A 160 -16.41 0.97 16.67
N LEU A 161 -16.35 0.76 17.97
CA LEU A 161 -16.15 -0.56 18.54
C LEU A 161 -17.44 -1.37 18.42
N LEU A 162 -17.34 -2.58 17.88
CA LEU A 162 -18.46 -3.48 17.65
C LEU A 162 -18.35 -4.73 18.55
N ASP A 163 -19.47 -5.13 19.12
CA ASP A 163 -19.64 -6.47 19.67
C ASP A 163 -19.88 -7.50 18.55
N THR A 164 -19.93 -8.77 18.91
CA THR A 164 -20.09 -9.88 17.94
C THR A 164 -21.42 -9.82 17.20
N ALA A 165 -22.51 -9.42 17.87
CA ALA A 165 -23.83 -9.29 17.23
C ALA A 165 -23.85 -8.18 16.19
N GLN A 166 -23.25 -7.05 16.52
CA GLN A 166 -23.10 -5.91 15.61
C GLN A 166 -22.20 -6.24 14.41
N ILE A 167 -21.14 -7.05 14.60
CA ILE A 167 -20.29 -7.54 13.51
C ILE A 167 -21.13 -8.41 12.56
N VAL A 168 -21.87 -9.39 13.07
CA VAL A 168 -22.71 -10.29 12.26
C VAL A 168 -23.82 -9.50 11.51
N ALA A 169 -24.38 -8.49 12.13
CA ALA A 169 -25.38 -7.63 11.46
C ALA A 169 -24.80 -6.87 10.26
N ARG A 170 -23.52 -6.50 10.27
CA ARG A 170 -22.83 -5.80 9.17
C ARG A 170 -22.22 -6.77 8.15
N GLU A 171 -21.69 -7.89 8.62
CA GLU A 171 -21.06 -8.96 7.83
C GLU A 171 -21.76 -10.29 8.12
N PRO A 172 -22.96 -10.54 7.51
CA PRO A 172 -23.74 -11.75 7.79
C PRO A 172 -22.99 -13.06 7.49
N GLY A 173 -22.04 -13.02 6.54
CA GLY A 173 -21.15 -14.16 6.23
C GLY A 173 -20.32 -14.66 7.41
N LEU A 174 -20.18 -13.87 8.48
CA LEU A 174 -19.47 -14.26 9.72
C LEU A 174 -20.36 -14.94 10.77
N ALA A 175 -21.65 -15.12 10.53
CA ALA A 175 -22.58 -15.66 11.52
C ALA A 175 -22.13 -17.01 12.08
N HIS A 176 -21.67 -17.93 11.22
CA HIS A 176 -21.19 -19.26 11.64
C HIS A 176 -19.87 -19.24 12.41
N ALA A 177 -19.07 -18.19 12.24
CA ALA A 177 -17.75 -17.99 12.86
C ALA A 177 -17.81 -17.04 14.07
N SER A 178 -18.99 -16.56 14.44
CA SER A 178 -19.20 -15.57 15.52
C SER A 178 -18.56 -15.97 16.85
N HIS A 179 -18.55 -17.27 17.17
CA HIS A 179 -17.93 -17.85 18.37
C HIS A 179 -16.41 -17.67 18.44
N LEU A 180 -15.75 -17.43 17.31
CA LEU A 180 -14.30 -17.15 17.22
C LEU A 180 -13.96 -15.68 17.52
N LEU A 181 -14.96 -14.80 17.59
CA LEU A 181 -14.76 -13.35 17.67
C LEU A 181 -15.02 -12.84 19.10
N LYS A 182 -14.24 -11.84 19.52
CA LYS A 182 -14.42 -11.11 20.79
C LYS A 182 -14.95 -9.69 20.57
N GLY A 183 -14.82 -9.16 19.34
CA GLY A 183 -15.25 -7.83 18.93
C GLY A 183 -14.55 -7.40 17.68
N GLY A 184 -14.79 -6.15 17.25
CA GLY A 184 -14.15 -5.56 16.08
C GLY A 184 -14.14 -4.05 16.15
N LEU A 185 -13.22 -3.42 15.40
CA LEU A 185 -13.19 -2.00 15.16
C LEU A 185 -13.68 -1.72 13.75
N TYR A 186 -14.78 -0.99 13.64
CA TYR A 186 -15.38 -0.58 12.38
C TYR A 186 -14.92 0.82 11.98
N LEU A 187 -14.49 0.96 10.75
CA LEU A 187 -14.01 2.19 10.12
C LEU A 187 -14.95 2.55 8.95
N PRO A 188 -15.99 3.34 9.18
CA PRO A 188 -17.04 3.59 8.18
C PRO A 188 -16.56 4.39 6.95
N GLY A 189 -15.49 5.18 7.10
CA GLY A 189 -14.90 5.97 6.02
C GLY A 189 -13.95 5.18 5.11
N ASP A 190 -13.67 3.92 5.44
CA ASP A 190 -12.82 3.05 4.63
C ASP A 190 -13.63 2.42 3.48
N GLU A 191 -12.96 2.14 2.38
CA GLU A 191 -13.54 1.60 1.16
C GLU A 191 -12.76 0.36 0.69
N SER A 192 -13.32 -0.35 -0.28
CA SER A 192 -12.59 -1.40 -1.00
C SER A 192 -12.69 -1.20 -2.51
N GLY A 193 -11.75 -1.78 -3.26
CA GLY A 193 -11.75 -1.75 -4.71
C GLY A 193 -10.51 -2.39 -5.31
N ASP A 194 -10.62 -2.82 -6.56
CA ASP A 194 -9.53 -3.46 -7.29
C ASP A 194 -8.52 -2.43 -7.80
N ALA A 195 -7.38 -2.33 -7.14
CA ALA A 195 -6.29 -1.42 -7.52
C ALA A 195 -5.75 -1.67 -8.93
N HIS A 196 -5.74 -2.93 -9.40
CA HIS A 196 -5.30 -3.27 -10.74
C HIS A 196 -6.27 -2.71 -11.78
N MET A 197 -7.56 -2.99 -11.61
CA MET A 197 -8.61 -2.49 -12.50
C MET A 197 -8.66 -0.95 -12.50
N PHE A 198 -8.58 -0.33 -11.32
CA PHE A 198 -8.49 1.13 -11.19
C PHE A 198 -7.31 1.69 -11.97
N THR A 199 -6.12 1.13 -11.76
CA THR A 199 -4.90 1.66 -12.38
C THR A 199 -4.92 1.50 -13.90
N GLN A 200 -5.42 0.38 -14.42
CA GLN A 200 -5.55 0.18 -15.87
C GLN A 200 -6.58 1.13 -16.49
N ARG A 201 -7.74 1.31 -15.86
CA ARG A 201 -8.74 2.25 -16.36
C ARG A 201 -8.28 3.71 -16.26
N LEU A 202 -7.56 4.05 -15.17
CA LEU A 202 -6.99 5.39 -15.04
C LEU A 202 -5.86 5.64 -16.05
N SER A 203 -5.07 4.62 -16.42
CA SER A 203 -4.06 4.79 -17.48
C SER A 203 -4.70 5.12 -18.83
N GLN A 204 -5.83 4.46 -19.17
CA GLN A 204 -6.60 4.78 -20.38
C GLN A 204 -7.14 6.22 -20.34
N LYS A 205 -7.67 6.65 -19.20
CA LYS A 205 -8.10 8.06 -19.01
C LYS A 205 -6.95 9.04 -19.10
N ALA A 206 -5.76 8.67 -18.64
CA ALA A 206 -4.57 9.49 -18.76
C ALA A 206 -4.09 9.58 -20.23
N GLU A 207 -4.21 8.50 -21.02
CA GLU A 207 -3.96 8.52 -22.47
C GLU A 207 -4.91 9.46 -23.20
N GLU A 208 -6.18 9.51 -22.80
CA GLU A 208 -7.16 10.49 -23.33
C GLU A 208 -6.72 11.97 -23.08
N LEU A 209 -5.92 12.20 -22.01
CA LEU A 209 -5.30 13.51 -21.71
C LEU A 209 -3.93 13.71 -22.39
N GLY A 210 -3.48 12.78 -23.24
CA GLY A 210 -2.21 12.86 -23.95
C GLY A 210 -1.01 12.24 -23.23
N VAL A 211 -1.21 11.50 -22.13
CA VAL A 211 -0.11 10.76 -21.49
C VAL A 211 0.36 9.63 -22.41
N THR A 212 1.66 9.58 -22.67
CA THR A 212 2.28 8.49 -23.44
C THR A 212 2.78 7.39 -22.51
N PHE A 213 2.32 6.15 -22.70
CA PHE A 213 2.83 4.99 -21.99
C PHE A 213 3.81 4.19 -22.85
N LYS A 214 5.03 3.99 -22.33
CA LYS A 214 6.07 3.13 -22.92
C LYS A 214 6.20 1.86 -22.07
N TYR A 215 5.33 0.91 -22.34
CA TYR A 215 5.38 -0.42 -21.75
C TYR A 215 6.52 -1.27 -22.34
N GLU A 216 6.80 -2.43 -21.75
CA GLU A 216 7.88 -3.36 -22.14
C GLU A 216 9.25 -2.65 -22.25
N THR A 217 9.39 -1.50 -21.59
CA THR A 217 10.56 -0.64 -21.65
C THR A 217 11.27 -0.64 -20.29
N ARG A 218 12.36 -1.39 -20.19
CA ARG A 218 13.15 -1.49 -18.95
C ARG A 218 13.99 -0.24 -18.75
N ILE A 219 13.89 0.37 -17.56
CA ILE A 219 14.77 1.46 -17.14
C ILE A 219 16.09 0.84 -16.67
N GLU A 220 17.20 1.25 -17.26
CA GLU A 220 18.54 0.73 -16.99
C GLU A 220 19.37 1.67 -16.10
N GLY A 221 19.04 2.96 -16.08
CA GLY A 221 19.71 3.95 -15.24
C GLY A 221 19.28 5.36 -15.57
N LEU A 222 19.81 6.29 -14.79
CA LEU A 222 19.62 7.73 -14.97
C LEU A 222 20.97 8.37 -15.30
N ASP A 223 21.01 9.18 -16.35
CA ASP A 223 22.16 10.02 -16.68
C ASP A 223 22.02 11.33 -15.90
N ALA A 224 23.04 11.68 -15.14
CA ALA A 224 23.01 12.87 -14.30
C ALA A 224 24.24 13.76 -14.53
N SER A 225 24.03 15.04 -14.46
CA SER A 225 25.05 16.06 -14.26
C SER A 225 25.35 16.21 -12.76
N ALA A 226 26.05 17.26 -12.37
CA ALA A 226 26.27 17.56 -10.96
C ALA A 226 24.97 17.88 -10.20
N THR A 227 24.00 18.52 -10.86
CA THR A 227 22.78 19.10 -10.24
C THR A 227 21.46 18.63 -10.82
N GLU A 228 21.49 17.98 -11.98
CA GLU A 228 20.26 17.60 -12.71
C GLU A 228 20.36 16.22 -13.34
N ILE A 229 19.20 15.58 -13.53
CA ILE A 229 19.04 14.40 -14.38
C ILE A 229 18.94 14.87 -15.82
N MET A 230 19.77 14.29 -16.69
CA MET A 230 19.87 14.62 -18.10
C MET A 230 19.09 13.65 -19.01
N GLY A 231 18.63 12.52 -18.46
CA GLY A 231 17.86 11.53 -19.19
C GLY A 231 17.75 10.20 -18.48
N VAL A 232 16.81 9.38 -18.98
CA VAL A 232 16.58 8.00 -18.55
C VAL A 232 17.12 7.06 -19.63
N ARG A 233 18.10 6.21 -19.28
CA ARG A 233 18.53 5.13 -20.16
C ARG A 233 17.55 3.96 -20.08
N THR A 234 17.08 3.53 -21.22
CA THR A 234 16.12 2.41 -21.29
C THR A 234 16.56 1.36 -22.34
N SER A 235 15.94 0.19 -22.28
CA SER A 235 16.13 -0.86 -23.31
C SER A 235 15.71 -0.44 -24.71
N ALA A 236 14.93 0.66 -24.86
CA ALA A 236 14.47 1.22 -26.12
C ALA A 236 15.15 2.56 -26.46
N GLY A 237 16.29 2.87 -25.84
CA GLY A 237 17.02 4.11 -26.05
C GLY A 237 16.89 5.10 -24.90
N ARG A 238 17.40 6.31 -25.11
CA ARG A 238 17.40 7.38 -24.11
C ARG A 238 16.15 8.23 -24.23
N ILE A 239 15.52 8.50 -23.08
CA ILE A 239 14.34 9.37 -22.94
C ILE A 239 14.71 10.58 -22.11
N THR A 240 14.37 11.79 -22.59
CA THR A 240 14.64 13.07 -21.93
C THR A 240 13.37 13.77 -21.52
N GLY A 241 13.47 14.68 -20.56
CA GLY A 241 12.38 15.53 -20.07
C GLY A 241 12.92 16.63 -19.15
N ASN A 242 12.07 17.57 -18.76
CA ASN A 242 12.43 18.67 -17.85
C ASN A 242 12.35 18.24 -16.38
N ALA A 243 11.47 17.30 -16.04
CA ALA A 243 11.32 16.75 -14.70
C ALA A 243 11.20 15.23 -14.75
N TYR A 244 11.71 14.57 -13.73
CA TYR A 244 11.75 13.11 -13.64
C TYR A 244 11.12 12.67 -12.34
N VAL A 245 10.05 11.87 -12.42
CA VAL A 245 9.38 11.30 -11.24
C VAL A 245 9.73 9.82 -11.10
N LEU A 246 10.22 9.42 -9.92
CA LEU A 246 10.56 8.05 -9.59
C LEU A 246 9.44 7.43 -8.72
N ALA A 247 8.66 6.52 -9.31
CA ALA A 247 7.56 5.79 -8.67
C ALA A 247 7.75 4.27 -8.80
N LEU A 248 8.99 3.79 -8.63
CA LEU A 248 9.38 2.39 -8.86
C LEU A 248 9.20 1.48 -7.62
N GLY A 249 8.43 1.93 -6.61
CA GLY A 249 8.16 1.14 -5.41
C GLY A 249 9.42 0.56 -4.77
N SER A 250 9.45 -0.74 -4.55
CA SER A 250 10.58 -1.43 -3.93
C SER A 250 11.89 -1.36 -4.73
N TYR A 251 11.83 -1.06 -6.03
CA TYR A 251 13.01 -0.93 -6.89
C TYR A 251 13.62 0.48 -6.87
N SER A 252 12.96 1.45 -6.26
CA SER A 252 13.44 2.84 -6.16
C SER A 252 14.85 2.96 -5.57
N PRO A 253 15.23 2.24 -4.48
CA PRO A 253 16.58 2.32 -3.94
C PRO A 253 17.68 1.84 -4.90
N LEU A 254 17.37 0.87 -5.75
CA LEU A 254 18.33 0.33 -6.72
C LEU A 254 18.66 1.37 -7.80
N MET A 255 17.67 2.16 -8.20
CA MET A 255 17.84 3.24 -9.18
C MET A 255 18.57 4.45 -8.60
N LEU A 256 18.37 4.75 -7.32
CA LEU A 256 18.93 5.93 -6.66
C LEU A 256 20.34 5.74 -6.13
N ARG A 257 20.72 4.49 -5.76
CA ARG A 257 22.03 4.19 -5.17
C ARG A 257 23.22 4.60 -6.04
N PRO A 258 23.24 4.34 -7.36
CA PRO A 258 24.32 4.80 -8.24
C PRO A 258 24.47 6.32 -8.28
N LEU A 259 23.40 7.05 -7.98
CA LEU A 259 23.37 8.51 -7.91
C LEU A 259 23.78 9.06 -6.53
N GLY A 260 24.17 8.18 -5.59
CA GLY A 260 24.53 8.56 -4.23
C GLY A 260 23.36 8.94 -3.31
N ILE A 261 22.11 8.71 -3.73
CA ILE A 261 20.92 8.94 -2.91
C ILE A 261 20.58 7.66 -2.13
N ARG A 262 20.51 7.76 -0.82
CA ARG A 262 20.16 6.66 0.08
C ARG A 262 18.67 6.76 0.45
N LEU A 263 17.85 5.94 -0.18
CA LEU A 263 16.42 5.83 0.14
C LEU A 263 16.19 4.59 1.01
N PRO A 264 15.70 4.72 2.26
CA PRO A 264 15.51 3.59 3.17
C PRO A 264 14.19 2.84 2.92
N VAL A 265 13.97 2.40 1.70
CA VAL A 265 12.85 1.54 1.32
C VAL A 265 13.35 0.11 1.21
N TYR A 266 12.68 -0.82 1.90
CA TYR A 266 12.98 -2.26 1.81
C TYR A 266 11.78 -3.05 1.28
N PRO A 267 12.01 -4.04 0.40
CA PRO A 267 10.95 -4.88 -0.13
C PRO A 267 10.44 -5.85 0.94
N VAL A 268 9.18 -5.68 1.33
CA VAL A 268 8.49 -6.61 2.21
C VAL A 268 7.52 -7.44 1.38
N LYS A 269 7.85 -8.72 1.19
CA LYS A 269 7.05 -9.62 0.39
C LYS A 269 5.73 -9.94 1.07
N GLY A 270 4.63 -9.79 0.33
CA GLY A 270 3.29 -10.18 0.73
C GLY A 270 2.69 -11.17 -0.24
N TYR A 271 1.60 -11.80 0.16
CA TYR A 271 0.93 -12.83 -0.61
C TYR A 271 -0.55 -12.56 -0.71
N SER A 272 -1.17 -13.00 -1.81
CA SER A 272 -2.63 -12.97 -1.94
C SER A 272 -3.17 -14.18 -2.71
N LEU A 273 -4.41 -14.53 -2.39
CA LEU A 273 -5.26 -15.42 -3.15
C LEU A 273 -6.40 -14.61 -3.74
N THR A 274 -6.77 -14.90 -4.98
CA THR A 274 -7.99 -14.39 -5.60
C THR A 274 -8.85 -15.58 -5.94
N ALA A 275 -9.89 -15.80 -5.16
CA ALA A 275 -10.81 -16.92 -5.31
C ALA A 275 -12.09 -16.47 -6.01
N PRO A 276 -12.62 -17.23 -7.01
CA PRO A 276 -13.97 -17.02 -7.52
C PRO A 276 -14.99 -17.13 -6.38
N LEU A 277 -15.97 -16.25 -6.38
CA LEU A 277 -17.10 -16.32 -5.46
C LEU A 277 -18.03 -17.48 -5.85
N THR A 278 -18.45 -18.25 -4.88
CA THR A 278 -19.37 -19.39 -5.07
C THR A 278 -20.62 -19.29 -4.20
N ASP A 279 -20.53 -18.62 -3.05
CA ASP A 279 -21.64 -18.43 -2.12
C ASP A 279 -21.57 -17.03 -1.49
N GLU A 280 -22.48 -16.15 -1.89
CA GLU A 280 -22.56 -14.78 -1.38
C GLU A 280 -22.91 -14.71 0.10
N THR A 281 -23.67 -15.69 0.62
CA THR A 281 -24.11 -15.71 2.01
C THR A 281 -22.97 -16.00 2.97
N ARG A 282 -21.87 -16.54 2.47
CA ARG A 282 -20.65 -16.87 3.22
C ARG A 282 -19.42 -16.10 2.76
N ALA A 283 -19.62 -14.94 2.16
CA ALA A 283 -18.58 -14.07 1.65
C ALA A 283 -18.56 -12.72 2.39
N PRO A 284 -17.44 -11.98 2.36
CA PRO A 284 -17.40 -10.61 2.88
C PRO A 284 -18.40 -9.72 2.13
N THR A 285 -19.09 -8.82 2.85
CA THR A 285 -19.93 -7.79 2.25
C THR A 285 -19.08 -6.66 1.66
N SER A 286 -17.97 -6.34 2.34
CA SER A 286 -17.00 -5.33 1.92
C SER A 286 -15.58 -5.85 2.15
N THR A 287 -14.93 -5.42 3.21
CA THR A 287 -13.58 -5.85 3.57
C THR A 287 -13.45 -6.02 5.08
N VAL A 288 -12.78 -7.09 5.50
CA VAL A 288 -12.46 -7.37 6.90
C VAL A 288 -10.99 -7.70 7.07
N ASN A 289 -10.43 -7.37 8.23
CA ASN A 289 -9.07 -7.74 8.62
C ASN A 289 -9.11 -8.71 9.80
N ASP A 290 -8.56 -9.90 9.64
CA ASP A 290 -8.28 -10.82 10.73
C ASP A 290 -6.96 -10.43 11.42
N GLU A 291 -7.05 -9.79 12.56
CA GLU A 291 -5.89 -9.30 13.31
C GLU A 291 -5.00 -10.42 13.85
N SER A 292 -5.53 -11.63 14.01
CA SER A 292 -4.75 -12.79 14.51
C SER A 292 -3.74 -13.30 13.49
N TYR A 293 -4.09 -13.29 12.20
CA TYR A 293 -3.26 -13.76 11.10
C TYR A 293 -2.71 -12.62 10.23
N LYS A 294 -3.17 -11.37 10.49
CA LYS A 294 -2.88 -10.20 9.63
C LYS A 294 -3.24 -10.46 8.17
N VAL A 295 -4.48 -10.94 7.99
CA VAL A 295 -5.06 -11.28 6.69
C VAL A 295 -6.28 -10.41 6.44
N ALA A 296 -6.27 -9.73 5.30
CA ALA A 296 -7.40 -8.97 4.77
C ALA A 296 -8.22 -9.85 3.83
N MET A 297 -9.54 -9.73 3.89
CA MET A 297 -10.49 -10.45 3.04
C MET A 297 -11.45 -9.43 2.43
N THR A 298 -11.39 -9.27 1.12
CA THR A 298 -12.11 -8.20 0.41
C THR A 298 -12.94 -8.77 -0.72
N ARG A 299 -14.21 -8.36 -0.79
CA ARG A 299 -15.08 -8.65 -1.93
C ARG A 299 -14.76 -7.71 -3.10
N LEU A 300 -14.44 -8.25 -4.27
CA LEU A 300 -14.19 -7.54 -5.52
C LEU A 300 -15.08 -8.13 -6.63
N GLY A 301 -16.23 -7.52 -6.87
CA GLY A 301 -17.20 -8.04 -7.84
C GLY A 301 -17.63 -9.49 -7.51
N ASP A 302 -17.31 -10.40 -8.41
CA ASP A 302 -17.53 -11.85 -8.33
C ASP A 302 -16.33 -12.64 -7.75
N ARG A 303 -15.37 -11.96 -7.14
CA ARG A 303 -14.13 -12.53 -6.58
C ARG A 303 -13.97 -12.13 -5.13
N ILE A 304 -13.23 -12.96 -4.39
CA ILE A 304 -12.75 -12.63 -3.03
C ILE A 304 -11.24 -12.57 -3.06
N ARG A 305 -10.67 -11.42 -2.66
CA ARG A 305 -9.25 -11.22 -2.47
C ARG A 305 -8.89 -11.51 -1.00
N ILE A 306 -7.95 -12.41 -0.80
CA ILE A 306 -7.44 -12.79 0.52
C ILE A 306 -5.97 -12.44 0.52
N GLY A 307 -5.58 -11.35 1.19
CA GLY A 307 -4.22 -10.83 1.16
C GLY A 307 -3.64 -10.69 2.55
N GLY A 308 -2.35 -11.00 2.71
CA GLY A 308 -1.75 -10.86 4.03
C GLY A 308 -0.33 -11.36 4.10
N THR A 309 0.09 -11.61 5.31
CA THR A 309 1.42 -12.09 5.71
C THR A 309 2.57 -11.22 5.20
N ALA A 310 3.72 -11.35 5.82
CA ALA A 310 4.91 -10.59 5.45
C ALA A 310 6.14 -11.48 5.51
N GLU A 311 7.05 -11.30 4.54
CA GLU A 311 8.33 -12.03 4.51
C GLU A 311 9.46 -11.10 4.10
N LEU A 312 10.50 -11.00 4.93
CA LEU A 312 11.73 -10.29 4.61
C LEU A 312 12.70 -11.26 3.92
N THR A 313 12.80 -11.15 2.61
CA THR A 313 13.58 -12.07 1.76
C THR A 313 14.22 -11.35 0.55
N GLY A 314 14.39 -10.03 0.64
CA GLY A 314 14.87 -9.19 -0.46
C GLY A 314 13.89 -9.21 -1.64
N TYR A 315 14.43 -9.22 -2.85
CA TYR A 315 13.65 -9.11 -4.09
C TYR A 315 13.11 -10.46 -4.61
N SER A 316 13.12 -11.53 -3.81
CA SER A 316 12.63 -12.84 -4.24
C SER A 316 11.11 -12.87 -4.36
N LEU A 317 10.60 -13.24 -5.53
CA LEU A 317 9.18 -13.44 -5.82
C LEU A 317 8.76 -14.92 -5.77
N ARG A 318 9.60 -15.80 -5.21
CA ARG A 318 9.25 -17.22 -5.07
C ARG A 318 8.03 -17.38 -4.17
N LEU A 319 7.01 -18.09 -4.65
CA LEU A 319 5.81 -18.43 -3.91
C LEU A 319 6.10 -19.44 -2.80
N SER A 320 5.50 -19.26 -1.62
CA SER A 320 5.65 -20.15 -0.47
C SER A 320 4.35 -20.90 -0.20
N PRO A 321 4.34 -22.25 -0.24
CA PRO A 321 3.15 -23.03 0.07
C PRO A 321 2.63 -22.80 1.51
N ASP A 322 3.52 -22.55 2.47
CA ASP A 322 3.13 -22.28 3.86
C ASP A 322 2.35 -20.96 3.98
N ARG A 323 2.72 -19.94 3.19
CA ARG A 323 2.00 -18.65 3.16
C ARG A 323 0.61 -18.82 2.55
N ARG A 324 0.48 -19.64 1.50
CA ARG A 324 -0.81 -20.00 0.93
C ARG A 324 -1.71 -20.64 1.99
N ARG A 325 -1.23 -21.66 2.72
CA ARG A 325 -1.98 -22.31 3.78
C ARG A 325 -2.46 -21.36 4.89
N THR A 326 -1.62 -20.37 5.26
CA THR A 326 -2.03 -19.36 6.26
C THR A 326 -3.20 -18.51 5.78
N LEU A 327 -3.21 -18.10 4.50
CA LEU A 327 -4.31 -17.34 3.90
C LEU A 327 -5.59 -18.18 3.82
N GLU A 328 -5.46 -19.43 3.35
CA GLU A 328 -6.58 -20.38 3.24
C GLU A 328 -7.19 -20.67 4.61
N LEU A 329 -6.36 -20.91 5.65
CA LEU A 329 -6.81 -21.16 7.02
C LEU A 329 -7.64 -19.98 7.57
N SER A 330 -7.08 -18.75 7.51
CA SER A 330 -7.77 -17.57 8.02
C SER A 330 -9.10 -17.32 7.32
N PHE A 331 -9.13 -17.52 5.99
CA PHE A 331 -10.36 -17.37 5.20
C PHE A 331 -11.39 -18.46 5.51
N SER A 332 -10.97 -19.72 5.57
CA SER A 332 -11.89 -20.86 5.85
C SER A 332 -12.46 -20.84 7.26
N ASP A 333 -11.73 -20.30 8.23
CA ASP A 333 -12.23 -20.09 9.59
C ASP A 333 -13.39 -19.09 9.65
N LEU A 334 -13.30 -18.00 8.88
CA LEU A 334 -14.21 -16.85 8.97
C LEU A 334 -15.29 -16.85 7.89
N PHE A 335 -14.95 -17.31 6.69
CA PHE A 335 -15.84 -17.34 5.54
C PHE A 335 -15.80 -18.73 4.88
N GLY A 336 -16.28 -18.88 3.70
CA GLY A 336 -16.26 -20.14 2.95
C GLY A 336 -16.92 -20.02 1.59
N GLY A 337 -17.29 -18.77 1.23
CA GLY A 337 -18.01 -18.48 0.00
C GLY A 337 -17.13 -18.33 -1.24
N GLY A 338 -15.87 -18.78 -1.20
CA GLY A 338 -14.94 -18.73 -2.33
C GLY A 338 -14.34 -20.08 -2.66
N ASP A 339 -14.12 -20.34 -3.94
CA ASP A 339 -13.47 -21.57 -4.41
C ASP A 339 -11.93 -21.44 -4.32
N LEU A 340 -11.37 -21.94 -3.23
CA LEU A 340 -9.91 -21.92 -3.00
C LEU A 340 -9.15 -22.86 -3.94
N THR A 341 -9.80 -23.87 -4.55
CA THR A 341 -9.15 -24.80 -5.48
C THR A 341 -8.82 -24.12 -6.80
N ARG A 342 -9.65 -23.14 -7.21
CA ARG A 342 -9.48 -22.33 -8.41
C ARG A 342 -8.81 -20.97 -8.11
N ALA A 343 -8.41 -20.72 -6.85
CA ALA A 343 -7.82 -19.46 -6.48
C ALA A 343 -6.45 -19.24 -7.12
N THR A 344 -6.26 -18.08 -7.74
CA THR A 344 -4.96 -17.61 -8.22
C THR A 344 -4.11 -17.20 -7.03
N TYR A 345 -2.90 -17.77 -6.91
CA TYR A 345 -1.94 -17.45 -5.86
C TYR A 345 -0.84 -16.53 -6.38
N TRP A 346 -0.63 -15.41 -5.72
CA TRP A 346 0.27 -14.35 -6.16
C TRP A 346 1.13 -13.78 -5.01
N THR A 347 2.22 -13.11 -5.37
CA THR A 347 3.11 -12.41 -4.43
C THR A 347 3.63 -11.11 -5.03
N GLY A 348 3.84 -10.11 -4.17
CA GLY A 348 4.43 -8.83 -4.54
C GLY A 348 5.28 -8.23 -3.43
N LEU A 349 6.02 -7.18 -3.76
CA LEU A 349 6.97 -6.52 -2.88
C LEU A 349 6.44 -5.16 -2.43
N ARG A 350 6.03 -5.07 -1.17
CA ARG A 350 5.60 -3.80 -0.55
C ARG A 350 6.81 -2.91 -0.31
N PRO A 351 6.84 -1.66 -0.78
CA PRO A 351 7.97 -0.75 -0.60
C PRO A 351 7.93 -0.09 0.78
N ASN A 352 8.39 -0.79 1.81
CA ASN A 352 8.28 -0.29 3.18
C ASN A 352 9.42 0.65 3.57
N THR A 353 9.09 1.84 4.03
CA THR A 353 9.97 2.72 4.78
C THR A 353 10.07 2.26 6.25
N PRO A 354 11.13 2.60 6.99
CA PRO A 354 11.27 2.15 8.38
C PRO A 354 10.31 2.85 9.35
N ASP A 355 9.78 4.02 8.99
CA ASP A 355 8.82 4.80 9.75
C ASP A 355 7.37 4.63 9.26
N GLY A 356 7.17 3.88 8.16
CA GLY A 356 5.86 3.66 7.54
C GLY A 356 5.36 4.79 6.64
N THR A 357 5.91 5.99 6.77
CA THR A 357 5.51 7.18 6.00
C THR A 357 6.09 7.13 4.59
N PRO A 358 5.31 7.42 3.51
CA PRO A 358 5.85 7.47 2.16
C PRO A 358 6.85 8.61 1.97
N VAL A 359 7.67 8.51 0.92
CA VAL A 359 8.56 9.59 0.49
C VAL A 359 7.96 10.28 -0.71
N ILE A 360 7.55 11.54 -0.52
CA ILE A 360 6.88 12.36 -1.53
C ILE A 360 7.59 13.72 -1.59
N GLY A 361 8.12 14.10 -2.76
CA GLY A 361 8.78 15.40 -2.92
C GLY A 361 10.10 15.33 -3.66
N PRO A 362 10.91 16.40 -3.62
CA PRO A 362 12.19 16.48 -4.32
C PRO A 362 13.21 15.46 -3.80
N SER A 363 14.13 15.04 -4.66
CA SER A 363 15.17 14.06 -4.33
C SER A 363 16.22 14.57 -3.32
N GLY A 364 16.25 15.88 -3.08
CA GLY A 364 17.24 16.55 -2.22
C GLY A 364 18.63 16.69 -2.84
N ARG A 365 18.90 16.13 -4.02
CA ARG A 365 20.20 16.18 -4.70
C ARG A 365 20.12 16.77 -6.10
N PHE A 366 19.13 16.40 -6.89
CA PHE A 366 18.93 16.85 -8.26
C PHE A 366 17.68 17.73 -8.34
N GLY A 367 17.81 18.92 -8.92
CA GLY A 367 16.72 19.91 -8.96
C GLY A 367 15.47 19.45 -9.69
N ASN A 368 15.64 18.55 -10.64
CA ASN A 368 14.56 18.05 -11.49
C ASN A 368 14.16 16.58 -11.21
N LEU A 369 14.66 15.96 -10.13
CA LEU A 369 14.28 14.59 -9.73
C LEU A 369 13.35 14.60 -8.54
N TRP A 370 12.19 14.00 -8.71
CA TRP A 370 11.11 13.87 -7.73
C TRP A 370 10.88 12.42 -7.33
N LEU A 371 10.49 12.20 -6.10
CA LEU A 371 10.23 10.88 -5.53
C LEU A 371 8.76 10.75 -5.13
N ASN A 372 8.12 9.64 -5.50
CA ASN A 372 6.81 9.25 -5.02
C ASN A 372 6.80 7.75 -4.78
N THR A 373 7.23 7.32 -3.60
CA THR A 373 7.53 5.91 -3.31
C THR A 373 7.50 5.62 -1.81
N GLY A 374 7.68 4.36 -1.43
CA GLY A 374 7.79 4.00 -0.01
C GLY A 374 6.45 3.89 0.72
N HIS A 375 5.34 3.69 0.02
CA HIS A 375 3.97 3.65 0.57
C HIS A 375 3.64 2.36 1.36
N GLY A 376 4.57 1.43 1.48
CA GLY A 376 4.41 0.20 2.25
C GLY A 376 3.19 -0.63 1.83
N THR A 377 2.34 -0.92 2.81
CA THR A 377 1.08 -1.66 2.62
C THR A 377 -0.06 -0.78 2.13
N LEU A 378 0.09 0.54 2.16
CA LEU A 378 -0.99 1.53 1.97
C LEU A 378 -0.89 2.28 0.62
N GLY A 379 -0.13 1.73 -0.34
CA GLY A 379 0.05 2.38 -1.65
C GLY A 379 -1.27 2.61 -2.39
N TRP A 380 -2.24 1.70 -2.30
CA TRP A 380 -3.56 1.90 -2.88
C TRP A 380 -4.32 3.02 -2.14
N THR A 381 -4.38 2.95 -0.81
CA THR A 381 -5.01 3.98 0.03
C THR A 381 -4.47 5.39 -0.23
N MET A 382 -3.16 5.53 -0.41
CA MET A 382 -2.49 6.83 -0.52
C MET A 382 -2.26 7.31 -1.96
N ALA A 383 -2.64 6.53 -2.98
CA ALA A 383 -2.23 6.77 -4.36
C ALA A 383 -2.68 8.12 -4.92
N CYS A 384 -3.97 8.44 -4.81
CA CYS A 384 -4.52 9.67 -5.39
C CYS A 384 -3.98 10.91 -4.69
N GLY A 385 -3.93 10.90 -3.35
CA GLY A 385 -3.37 12.02 -2.58
C GLY A 385 -1.88 12.23 -2.80
N SER A 386 -1.10 11.15 -2.88
CA SER A 386 0.33 11.22 -3.21
C SER A 386 0.57 11.76 -4.62
N GLY A 387 -0.25 11.32 -5.57
CA GLY A 387 -0.17 11.77 -6.96
C GLY A 387 -0.49 13.26 -7.09
N GLN A 388 -1.60 13.72 -6.49
CA GLN A 388 -2.01 15.13 -6.50
C GLN A 388 -0.98 16.01 -5.78
N LEU A 389 -0.55 15.60 -4.57
CA LEU A 389 0.45 16.32 -3.80
C LEU A 389 1.75 16.51 -4.60
N LEU A 390 2.25 15.43 -5.23
CA LEU A 390 3.48 15.54 -6.02
C LEU A 390 3.29 16.40 -7.25
N ALA A 391 2.16 16.32 -7.94
CA ALA A 391 1.86 17.15 -9.09
C ALA A 391 1.86 18.65 -8.71
N ASP A 392 1.24 19.01 -7.59
CA ASP A 392 1.25 20.37 -7.06
C ASP A 392 2.66 20.87 -6.77
N LEU A 393 3.52 20.01 -6.19
CA LEU A 393 4.90 20.35 -5.90
C LEU A 393 5.75 20.55 -7.17
N VAL A 394 5.56 19.71 -8.18
CA VAL A 394 6.27 19.81 -9.47
C VAL A 394 5.89 21.10 -10.20
N ASP A 395 4.62 21.47 -10.14
CA ASP A 395 4.08 22.68 -10.78
C ASP A 395 4.28 23.95 -9.91
N GLY A 396 4.91 23.84 -8.74
CA GLY A 396 5.13 24.97 -7.83
C GLY A 396 3.87 25.52 -7.19
N ARG A 397 2.77 24.79 -7.21
CA ARG A 397 1.50 25.14 -6.53
C ARG A 397 1.59 24.93 -5.03
N ARG A 398 0.76 25.64 -4.29
CA ARG A 398 0.63 25.41 -2.84
C ARG A 398 -0.10 24.11 -2.58
N PRO A 399 0.55 23.10 -1.95
CA PRO A 399 -0.11 21.84 -1.60
C PRO A 399 -1.26 22.02 -0.61
N ALA A 400 -2.29 21.19 -0.74
CA ALA A 400 -3.45 21.21 0.15
C ALA A 400 -3.14 20.71 1.57
N ILE A 401 -2.08 19.90 1.74
CA ILE A 401 -1.67 19.36 3.03
C ILE A 401 -0.20 19.69 3.35
N PRO A 402 0.20 19.75 4.64
CA PRO A 402 1.60 19.83 5.04
C PRO A 402 2.40 18.65 4.45
N HIS A 403 3.61 18.92 3.90
CA HIS A 403 4.34 17.93 3.11
C HIS A 403 5.85 17.85 3.38
N LEU A 404 6.45 18.85 4.04
CA LEU A 404 7.90 18.91 4.25
C LEU A 404 8.43 17.68 4.99
N ASP A 405 7.65 17.16 5.93
CA ASP A 405 7.94 15.97 6.71
C ASP A 405 7.68 14.64 5.96
N LEU A 406 7.19 14.71 4.70
CA LEU A 406 7.10 13.59 3.77
C LEU A 406 8.33 13.47 2.86
N SER A 407 9.20 14.47 2.86
CA SER A 407 10.42 14.51 2.04
C SER A 407 11.45 13.46 2.50
N ILE A 408 12.34 13.07 1.57
CA ILE A 408 13.49 12.20 1.85
C ILE A 408 14.44 12.82 2.89
N SER A 409 14.43 14.15 3.05
CA SER A 409 15.31 14.88 4.00
C SER A 409 15.15 14.44 5.45
N ARG A 410 13.99 13.86 5.84
CA ARG A 410 13.77 13.30 7.19
C ARG A 410 14.69 12.11 7.53
N TYR A 411 15.39 11.55 6.54
CA TYR A 411 16.38 10.47 6.71
C TYR A 411 17.84 10.92 6.57
N THR A 412 18.06 12.19 6.27
CA THR A 412 19.41 12.76 6.04
C THR A 412 19.86 13.68 7.17
N ALA A 413 19.00 13.87 8.17
CA ALA A 413 19.30 14.65 9.37
C ALA A 413 20.18 13.88 10.36
#